data_0863066f91f2b70bfdab89f62595cee4
#
_entry.id   0863066f91f2b70bfdab89f62595cee4
#
_cell.length_a   1.000
_cell.length_b   1.000
_cell.length_c   1.000
_cell.angle_alpha   90.00
_cell.angle_beta   90.00
_cell.angle_gamma   90.00
#
_symmetry.space_group_name_H-M   'P 1'
#
loop_
_entity.id
_entity.type
_entity.pdbx_description
1 polymer ?
#
loop_
_entity_poly.entity_id
_entity_poly.type
_entity_poly.pdbx_seq_one_letter_code
_entity_poly.pdbx_strand_id
1 'polypeptide(L)'
;MGNYLVALWCAVLAVIDIKYRRLPDVLTLSGALLINLWALTTHPQWMLGGLFWAGIYFLTAVLVGGIGGGDIKLALGLGTAVAALGMQALMVAIVGSSLISVLLGGIFAVAKGVKMPKFIPHGPSMVIASACSYVAF
;
A
#
# COMPACT_ATOMS: atom_id res chain seq x y z
N MET A 1 -12.58 -6.40 15.68
CA MET A 1 -11.24 -6.22 16.29
C MET A 1 -10.10 -6.20 15.26
N GLY A 2 -10.06 -7.14 14.32
CA GLY A 2 -8.98 -7.19 13.32
C GLY A 2 -8.79 -5.90 12.50
N ASN A 3 -9.88 -5.25 12.13
CA ASN A 3 -9.83 -4.02 11.32
C ASN A 3 -9.15 -2.86 12.04
N TYR A 4 -9.34 -2.72 13.36
CA TYR A 4 -8.67 -1.66 14.12
C TYR A 4 -7.16 -1.88 14.26
N LEU A 5 -6.73 -3.14 14.39
CA LEU A 5 -5.31 -3.48 14.44
C LEU A 5 -4.62 -3.22 13.09
N VAL A 6 -5.28 -3.57 11.99
CA VAL A 6 -4.80 -3.26 10.64
C VAL A 6 -4.73 -1.74 10.44
N ALA A 7 -5.74 -1.00 10.84
CA ALA A 7 -5.77 0.46 10.74
C ALA A 7 -4.63 1.11 11.56
N LEU A 8 -4.40 0.65 12.80
CA LEU A 8 -3.31 1.14 13.64
C LEU A 8 -1.95 0.84 13.01
N TRP A 9 -1.74 -0.38 12.54
CA TRP A 9 -0.52 -0.78 11.83
C TRP A 9 -0.27 0.11 10.60
N CYS A 10 -1.29 0.34 9.80
CA CYS A 10 -1.22 1.23 8.63
C CYS A 10 -0.88 2.68 9.02
N ALA A 11 -1.51 3.20 10.07
CA ALA A 11 -1.25 4.55 10.55
C ALA A 11 0.21 4.72 11.02
N VAL A 12 0.72 3.76 11.78
CA VAL A 12 2.13 3.76 12.23
C VAL A 12 3.09 3.73 11.03
N LEU A 13 2.84 2.85 10.06
CA LEU A 13 3.67 2.77 8.86
C LEU A 13 3.63 4.05 8.03
N ALA A 14 2.45 4.66 7.86
CA ALA A 14 2.31 5.91 7.13
C ALA A 14 3.08 7.06 7.80
N VAL A 15 3.01 7.18 9.12
CA VAL A 15 3.77 8.18 9.88
C VAL A 15 5.28 7.97 9.75
N ILE A 16 5.74 6.73 9.84
CA ILE A 16 7.15 6.39 9.69
C ILE A 16 7.65 6.70 8.27
N ASP A 17 6.85 6.37 7.26
CA ASP A 17 7.20 6.62 5.86
C ASP A 17 7.29 8.13 5.56
N ILE A 18 6.35 8.93 6.06
CA ILE A 18 6.39 10.39 5.93
C ILE A 18 7.64 10.97 6.61
N LYS A 19 7.97 10.48 7.80
CA LYS A 19 9.07 11.03 8.61
C LYS A 19 10.45 10.61 8.12
N TYR A 20 10.62 9.35 7.78
CA TYR A 20 11.93 8.77 7.46
C TYR A 20 12.10 8.39 5.98
N ARG A 21 11.02 8.47 5.18
CA ARG A 21 10.97 8.04 3.77
C ARG A 21 11.45 6.60 3.58
N ARG A 22 11.21 5.76 4.58
CA ARG A 22 11.54 4.33 4.61
C ARG A 22 10.50 3.59 5.41
N LEU A 23 10.04 2.49 4.84
CA LEU A 23 9.19 1.53 5.55
C LEU A 23 10.10 0.49 6.21
N PRO A 24 10.08 0.34 7.54
CA PRO A 24 10.90 -0.65 8.22
C PRO A 24 10.43 -2.06 7.87
N ASP A 25 11.34 -2.89 7.38
CA ASP A 25 11.05 -4.26 6.94
C ASP A 25 10.41 -5.11 8.03
N VAL A 26 10.83 -4.92 9.28
CA VAL A 26 10.27 -5.64 10.43
C VAL A 26 8.78 -5.38 10.57
N LEU A 27 8.35 -4.13 10.46
CA LEU A 27 6.94 -3.75 10.60
C LEU A 27 6.10 -4.13 9.36
N THR A 28 6.63 -3.94 8.17
CA THR A 28 5.92 -4.30 6.93
C THR A 28 5.77 -5.80 6.78
N LEU A 29 6.84 -6.55 7.00
CA LEU A 29 6.82 -8.01 6.86
C LEU A 29 6.02 -8.68 7.97
N SER A 30 6.15 -8.24 9.22
CA SER A 30 5.38 -8.82 10.32
C SER A 30 3.88 -8.60 10.15
N GLY A 31 3.48 -7.39 9.78
CA GLY A 31 2.07 -7.09 9.50
C GLY A 31 1.53 -7.84 8.29
N ALA A 32 2.29 -7.89 7.19
CA ALA A 32 1.91 -8.67 6.01
C ALA A 32 1.80 -10.16 6.34
N LEU A 33 2.73 -10.71 7.14
CA LEU A 33 2.70 -12.10 7.58
C LEU A 33 1.43 -12.39 8.39
N LEU A 34 1.13 -11.57 9.39
CA LEU A 34 -0.06 -11.75 10.24
C LEU A 34 -1.36 -11.69 9.44
N ILE A 35 -1.47 -10.73 8.53
CA ILE A 35 -2.65 -10.60 7.66
C ILE A 35 -2.79 -11.82 6.74
N ASN A 36 -1.69 -12.29 6.16
CA ASN A 36 -1.72 -13.45 5.27
C ASN A 36 -1.98 -14.76 6.05
N LEU A 37 -1.48 -14.92 7.26
CA LEU A 37 -1.81 -16.05 8.13
C LEU A 37 -3.30 -16.05 8.51
N TRP A 38 -3.85 -14.89 8.82
CA TRP A 38 -5.28 -14.75 9.04
C TRP A 38 -6.09 -15.12 7.79
N ALA A 39 -5.71 -14.63 6.61
CA ALA A 39 -6.36 -14.98 5.36
C ALA A 39 -6.26 -16.49 5.07
N LEU A 40 -5.10 -17.10 5.33
CA LEU A 40 -4.89 -18.55 5.13
C LEU A 40 -5.86 -19.40 5.95
N THR A 41 -6.20 -18.96 7.17
CA THR A 41 -7.11 -19.69 8.05
C THR A 41 -8.60 -19.40 7.79
N THR A 42 -8.92 -18.33 7.10
CA THR A 42 -10.30 -17.92 6.81
C THR A 42 -10.66 -18.11 5.35
N HIS A 43 -10.06 -17.36 4.47
CA HIS A 43 -10.28 -17.38 3.02
C HIS A 43 -8.96 -17.19 2.27
N PRO A 44 -8.24 -18.28 1.96
CA PRO A 44 -6.92 -18.22 1.31
C PRO A 44 -6.88 -17.42 0.00
N GLN A 45 -8.01 -17.34 -0.70
CA GLN A 45 -8.14 -16.58 -1.94
C GLN A 45 -7.82 -15.08 -1.80
N TRP A 46 -7.97 -14.50 -0.60
CA TRP A 46 -7.65 -13.09 -0.37
C TRP A 46 -6.16 -12.80 -0.54
N MET A 47 -5.32 -13.81 -0.32
CA MET A 47 -3.87 -13.70 -0.55
C MET A 47 -3.52 -13.39 -2.01
N LEU A 48 -4.37 -13.81 -2.96
CA LEU A 48 -4.19 -13.49 -4.38
C LEU A 48 -4.26 -11.99 -4.63
N GLY A 49 -5.07 -11.24 -3.87
CA GLY A 49 -5.14 -9.78 -3.94
C GLY A 49 -3.84 -9.13 -3.50
N GLY A 50 -3.23 -9.64 -2.42
CA GLY A 50 -1.91 -9.19 -1.97
C GLY A 50 -0.82 -9.47 -2.99
N LEU A 51 -0.78 -10.69 -3.51
CA LEU A 51 0.17 -11.10 -4.55
C LEU A 51 -0.02 -10.29 -5.84
N PHE A 52 -1.25 -10.03 -6.24
CA PHE A 52 -1.56 -9.23 -7.43
C PHE A 52 -1.07 -7.79 -7.28
N TRP A 53 -1.37 -7.12 -6.18
CA TRP A 53 -0.91 -5.75 -5.94
C TRP A 53 0.61 -5.67 -5.81
N ALA A 54 1.21 -6.55 -5.01
CA ALA A 54 2.66 -6.63 -4.87
C ALA A 54 3.35 -6.96 -6.20
N GLY A 55 2.76 -7.83 -7.01
CA GLY A 55 3.25 -8.20 -8.34
C GLY A 55 3.25 -7.01 -9.31
N ILE A 56 2.18 -6.20 -9.34
CA ILE A 56 2.12 -4.96 -10.13
C ILE A 56 3.25 -4.01 -9.71
N TYR A 57 3.42 -3.80 -8.42
CA TYR A 57 4.45 -2.89 -7.91
C TYR A 57 5.85 -3.41 -8.16
N PHE A 58 6.09 -4.71 -7.99
CA PHE A 58 7.35 -5.34 -8.32
C PHE A 58 7.69 -5.18 -9.81
N LEU A 59 6.74 -5.48 -10.69
CA LEU A 59 6.92 -5.33 -12.13
C LEU A 59 7.20 -3.88 -12.52
N THR A 60 6.47 -2.94 -11.94
CA THR A 60 6.69 -1.51 -12.15
C THR A 60 8.07 -1.08 -11.65
N ALA A 61 8.50 -1.58 -10.50
CA ALA A 61 9.82 -1.29 -9.95
C ALA A 61 10.96 -1.78 -10.87
N VAL A 62 10.80 -2.96 -11.46
CA VAL A 62 11.79 -3.54 -12.38
C VAL A 62 11.81 -2.83 -13.73
N LEU A 63 10.64 -2.51 -14.30
CA LEU A 63 10.55 -1.95 -15.66
C LEU A 63 10.75 -0.43 -15.71
N VAL A 64 10.22 0.28 -14.72
CA VAL A 64 10.18 1.76 -14.72
C VAL A 64 11.04 2.34 -13.59
N GLY A 65 11.12 1.66 -12.48
CA GLY A 65 11.73 2.16 -11.25
C GLY A 65 10.79 3.05 -10.45
N GLY A 66 11.30 3.69 -9.39
CA GLY A 66 10.55 4.66 -8.59
C GLY A 66 9.69 4.06 -7.46
N ILE A 67 9.59 2.74 -7.37
CA ILE A 67 8.87 2.04 -6.28
C ILE A 67 9.89 1.37 -5.36
N GLY A 68 9.77 1.64 -4.07
CA GLY A 68 10.62 1.04 -3.04
C GLY A 68 10.21 -0.39 -2.68
N GLY A 69 11.18 -1.19 -2.21
CA GLY A 69 10.91 -2.56 -1.76
C GLY A 69 9.93 -2.64 -0.58
N GLY A 70 9.91 -1.61 0.27
CA GLY A 70 8.96 -1.49 1.37
C GLY A 70 7.51 -1.36 0.89
N ASP A 71 7.28 -0.64 -0.20
CA ASP A 71 5.95 -0.48 -0.81
C ASP A 71 5.42 -1.80 -1.37
N ILE A 72 6.30 -2.62 -1.95
CA ILE A 72 5.94 -3.96 -2.44
C ILE A 72 5.51 -4.87 -1.28
N LYS A 73 6.25 -4.84 -0.18
CA LYS A 73 5.92 -5.60 1.03
C LYS A 73 4.62 -5.13 1.68
N LEU A 74 4.41 -3.81 1.70
CA LEU A 74 3.17 -3.20 2.19
C LEU A 74 1.98 -3.61 1.30
N ALA A 75 2.16 -3.62 -0.03
CA ALA A 75 1.14 -4.05 -0.99
C ALA A 75 0.72 -5.51 -0.75
N LEU A 76 1.64 -6.38 -0.36
CA LEU A 76 1.33 -7.77 -0.04
C LEU A 76 0.34 -7.87 1.14
N GLY A 77 0.55 -7.11 2.20
CA GLY A 77 -0.35 -7.10 3.36
C GLY A 77 -1.68 -6.38 3.08
N LEU A 78 -1.61 -5.14 2.58
CA LEU A 78 -2.81 -4.34 2.28
C LEU A 78 -3.68 -4.97 1.19
N GLY A 79 -3.07 -5.51 0.15
CA GLY A 79 -3.80 -6.16 -0.93
C GLY A 79 -4.60 -7.36 -0.44
N THR A 80 -4.04 -8.17 0.46
CA THR A 80 -4.76 -9.27 1.11
C THR A 80 -5.91 -8.75 1.97
N ALA A 81 -5.68 -7.72 2.79
CA ALA A 81 -6.69 -7.14 3.65
C ALA A 81 -7.85 -6.51 2.85
N VAL A 82 -7.54 -5.76 1.80
CA VAL A 82 -8.56 -5.12 0.95
C VAL A 82 -9.30 -6.13 0.08
N ALA A 83 -8.63 -7.20 -0.37
CA ALA A 83 -9.27 -8.27 -1.14
C ALA A 83 -10.40 -8.98 -0.34
N ALA A 84 -10.35 -8.93 0.99
CA ALA A 84 -11.43 -9.41 1.85
C ALA A 84 -12.75 -8.63 1.65
N LEU A 85 -12.68 -7.38 1.17
CA LEU A 85 -13.85 -6.56 0.81
C LEU A 85 -14.36 -6.84 -0.61
N GLY A 86 -13.57 -7.52 -1.43
CA GLY A 86 -13.90 -7.89 -2.80
C GLY A 86 -12.96 -7.29 -3.85
N MET A 87 -13.08 -7.78 -5.07
CA MET A 87 -12.21 -7.37 -6.19
C MET A 87 -12.37 -5.89 -6.55
N GLN A 88 -13.58 -5.35 -6.45
CA GLN A 88 -13.83 -3.93 -6.74
C GLN A 88 -13.08 -3.02 -5.76
N ALA A 89 -13.13 -3.34 -4.46
CA ALA A 89 -12.38 -2.61 -3.44
C ALA A 89 -10.88 -2.66 -3.69
N LEU A 90 -10.35 -3.81 -4.07
CA LEU A 90 -8.94 -3.99 -4.41
C LEU A 90 -8.54 -3.11 -5.62
N MET A 91 -9.33 -3.10 -6.68
CA MET A 91 -9.07 -2.25 -7.85
C MET A 91 -9.08 -0.76 -7.50
N VAL A 92 -10.06 -0.32 -6.71
CA VAL A 92 -10.13 1.07 -6.24
C VAL A 92 -8.92 1.43 -5.39
N ALA A 93 -8.46 0.54 -4.53
CA ALA A 93 -7.27 0.77 -3.71
C ALA A 93 -5.99 0.88 -4.57
N ILE A 94 -5.80 0.00 -5.54
CA ILE A 94 -4.62 0.00 -6.42
C ILE A 94 -4.58 1.27 -7.26
N VAL A 95 -5.66 1.57 -7.98
CA VAL A 95 -5.74 2.75 -8.85
C VAL A 95 -5.70 4.03 -8.03
N GLY A 96 -6.44 4.07 -6.93
CA GLY A 96 -6.49 5.21 -6.01
C GLY A 96 -5.13 5.52 -5.39
N SER A 97 -4.37 4.52 -4.96
CA SER A 97 -3.03 4.71 -4.41
C SER A 97 -2.06 5.32 -5.43
N SER A 98 -2.11 4.85 -6.66
CA SER A 98 -1.29 5.36 -7.75
C SER A 98 -1.65 6.80 -8.11
N LEU A 99 -2.94 7.11 -8.21
CA LEU A 99 -3.45 8.46 -8.46
C LEU A 99 -3.02 9.43 -7.35
N ILE A 100 -3.21 9.06 -6.09
CA ILE A 100 -2.84 9.89 -4.95
C ILE A 100 -1.34 10.16 -4.95
N SER A 101 -0.51 9.16 -5.23
CA SER A 101 0.94 9.31 -5.31
C SER A 101 1.36 10.29 -6.41
N VAL A 102 0.77 10.17 -7.60
CA VAL A 102 1.06 11.08 -8.72
C VAL A 102 0.61 12.51 -8.40
N LEU A 103 -0.58 12.68 -7.83
CA LEU A 103 -1.10 13.98 -7.44
C LEU A 103 -0.23 14.65 -6.37
N LEU A 104 0.14 13.92 -5.32
CA LEU A 104 1.00 14.46 -4.26
C LEU A 104 2.39 14.82 -4.79
N GLY A 105 2.98 13.95 -5.62
CA GLY A 105 4.26 14.22 -6.27
C GLY A 105 4.20 15.42 -7.21
N GLY A 106 3.14 15.56 -7.98
CA GLY A 106 2.90 16.70 -8.88
C GLY A 106 2.70 18.00 -8.12
N ILE A 107 1.88 18.01 -7.07
CA ILE A 107 1.67 19.18 -6.21
C ILE A 107 2.99 19.61 -5.56
N PHE A 108 3.76 18.66 -5.04
CA PHE A 108 5.06 18.95 -4.45
C PHE A 108 6.04 19.57 -5.47
N ALA A 109 6.10 19.01 -6.68
CA ALA A 109 6.97 19.51 -7.75
C ALA A 109 6.60 20.93 -8.17
N VAL A 110 5.31 21.22 -8.35
CA VAL A 110 4.81 22.56 -8.71
C VAL A 110 5.04 23.55 -7.59
N ALA A 111 4.74 23.19 -6.34
CA ALA A 111 4.90 24.09 -5.19
C ALA A 111 6.36 24.48 -4.94
N LYS A 112 7.31 23.58 -5.22
CA LYS A 112 8.75 23.83 -5.06
C LYS A 112 9.46 24.28 -6.34
N GLY A 113 8.78 24.33 -7.47
CA GLY A 113 9.37 24.67 -8.76
C GLY A 113 10.45 23.69 -9.23
N VAL A 114 10.36 22.43 -8.84
CA VAL A 114 11.31 21.35 -9.16
C VAL A 114 10.65 20.29 -10.01
N LYS A 115 11.47 19.45 -10.65
CA LYS A 115 10.96 18.27 -11.36
C LYS A 115 10.36 17.26 -10.37
N MET A 116 9.39 16.50 -10.83
CA MET A 116 8.77 15.42 -10.05
C MET A 116 9.85 14.46 -9.53
N PRO A 117 9.89 14.15 -8.24
CA PRO A 117 10.91 13.28 -7.69
C PRO A 117 10.80 11.87 -8.26
N LYS A 118 11.94 11.23 -8.54
CA LYS A 118 11.99 9.86 -9.06
C LYS A 118 11.40 8.84 -8.09
N PHE A 119 11.59 9.08 -6.80
CA PHE A 119 11.03 8.26 -5.73
C PHE A 119 9.98 9.06 -4.97
N ILE A 120 8.72 8.65 -5.11
CA ILE A 120 7.59 9.19 -4.38
C ILE A 120 7.24 8.20 -3.27
N PRO A 121 7.04 8.64 -2.02
CA PRO A 121 6.59 7.75 -0.96
C PRO A 121 5.16 7.26 -1.25
N HIS A 122 5.04 6.00 -1.62
CA HIS A 122 3.74 5.38 -1.93
C HIS A 122 2.99 4.90 -0.68
N GLY A 123 3.68 4.68 0.43
CA GLY A 123 3.09 4.16 1.67
C GLY A 123 1.85 4.91 2.13
N PRO A 124 1.92 6.24 2.34
CA PRO A 124 0.75 7.03 2.75
C PRO A 124 -0.41 6.96 1.74
N SER A 125 -0.11 6.99 0.45
CA SER A 125 -1.12 6.89 -0.62
C SER A 125 -1.83 5.55 -0.61
N MET A 126 -1.10 4.47 -0.39
CA MET A 126 -1.64 3.12 -0.29
C MET A 126 -2.56 2.98 0.93
N VAL A 127 -2.14 3.52 2.08
CA VAL A 127 -2.94 3.51 3.31
C VAL A 127 -4.23 4.31 3.13
N ILE A 128 -4.14 5.51 2.56
CA ILE A 128 -5.32 6.37 2.31
C ILE A 128 -6.28 5.67 1.33
N ALA A 129 -5.79 5.16 0.21
CA ALA A 129 -6.61 4.47 -0.78
C ALA A 129 -7.28 3.22 -0.20
N SER A 130 -6.56 2.45 0.61
CA SER A 130 -7.11 1.28 1.31
C SER A 130 -8.18 1.69 2.31
N ALA A 131 -7.95 2.74 3.10
CA ALA A 131 -8.94 3.26 4.04
C ALA A 131 -10.21 3.74 3.32
N CYS A 132 -10.06 4.44 2.19
CA CYS A 132 -11.20 4.83 1.36
C CYS A 132 -11.99 3.61 0.85
N SER A 133 -11.31 2.55 0.46
CA SER A 133 -11.97 1.30 0.05
C SER A 133 -12.75 0.67 1.21
N TYR A 134 -12.22 0.68 2.43
CA TYR A 134 -12.93 0.20 3.61
C TYR A 134 -14.19 1.02 3.97
N VAL A 135 -14.21 2.30 3.63
CA VAL A 135 -15.40 3.16 3.84
C VAL A 135 -16.42 2.99 2.72
N ALA A 136 -15.96 2.74 1.48
CA ALA A 136 -16.82 2.66 0.31
C ALA A 136 -17.48 1.27 0.11
N PHE A 137 -16.85 0.21 0.60
CA PHE A 137 -17.27 -1.18 0.43
C PHE A 137 -17.40 -1.91 1.76
#